data_0cf454922642b933109923e032e9f4c1
#
_entry.id   0cf454922642b933109923e032e9f4c1
#
_cell.length_a   1.000
_cell.length_b   1.000
_cell.length_c   1.000
_cell.angle_alpha   90.00
_cell.angle_beta   90.00
_cell.angle_gamma   90.00
#
_symmetry.space_group_name_H-M   'P 1'
#
loop_
_entity.id
_entity.type
_entity.pdbx_description
1 polymer ?
#
loop_
_entity_poly.entity_id
_entity_poly.type
_entity_poly.pdbx_seq_one_letter_code
_entity_poly.pdbx_strand_id
1 'polypeptide(L)'
;MPAESTSPAELRAGGCQTRPVQPRRLLLIRHARAAGGPVDLERPLTEQGMRQAAAIGPWLEETGLVPDRVLVSPARRAVQTWEQASAALSSGVQPISEARIHDNTVDALLAAIREAREDVVTLAVVGHNPSVGELAGVLDDGRGDPVARRKVEAGFPAGGVAVFDLAVPLTAVGPGAATLSDFRVPGD
;
A
#
# COMPACT_ATOMS: atom_id res chain seq x y z
N MET A 1 15.70 55.31 -48.93
CA MET A 1 14.69 54.28 -48.61
C MET A 1 15.42 53.12 -47.97
N PRO A 2 15.37 52.93 -46.63
CA PRO A 2 16.04 51.82 -45.99
C PRO A 2 15.11 50.59 -46.00
N ALA A 3 15.70 49.41 -46.27
CA ALA A 3 15.08 48.11 -46.26
C ALA A 3 14.89 47.60 -44.82
N GLU A 4 13.69 47.27 -44.44
CA GLU A 4 13.36 46.64 -43.14
C GLU A 4 13.80 45.19 -43.14
N SER A 5 14.69 44.89 -42.20
CA SER A 5 15.14 43.54 -41.86
C SER A 5 14.15 42.90 -40.93
N THR A 6 13.41 41.91 -41.42
CA THR A 6 12.50 41.08 -40.58
C THR A 6 13.32 39.98 -39.92
N SER A 7 13.42 40.05 -38.62
CA SER A 7 14.04 39.02 -37.76
C SER A 7 13.13 37.78 -37.69
N PRO A 8 13.65 36.54 -37.82
CA PRO A 8 12.86 35.34 -37.62
C PRO A 8 12.60 35.11 -36.13
N ALA A 9 11.29 34.94 -35.84
CA ALA A 9 10.83 34.60 -34.49
C ALA A 9 11.42 33.26 -34.04
N GLU A 10 12.08 33.28 -32.90
CA GLU A 10 12.55 32.08 -32.19
C GLU A 10 11.35 31.21 -31.80
N LEU A 11 11.22 30.09 -32.44
CA LEU A 11 10.35 28.99 -31.96
C LEU A 11 10.94 28.47 -30.66
N ARG A 12 10.36 28.88 -29.55
CA ARG A 12 10.62 28.26 -28.25
C ARG A 12 10.10 26.83 -28.31
N ALA A 13 10.99 25.86 -28.39
CA ALA A 13 10.71 24.46 -28.18
C ALA A 13 10.22 24.29 -26.74
N GLY A 14 8.92 24.11 -26.57
CA GLY A 14 8.31 23.73 -25.31
C GLY A 14 8.80 22.33 -24.94
N GLY A 15 9.84 22.26 -24.10
CA GLY A 15 10.32 21.03 -23.52
C GLY A 15 9.18 20.39 -22.72
N CYS A 16 8.65 19.29 -23.22
CA CYS A 16 7.81 18.41 -22.46
C CYS A 16 8.65 17.86 -21.29
N GLN A 17 8.57 18.50 -20.15
CA GLN A 17 9.14 17.97 -18.92
C GLN A 17 8.30 16.76 -18.54
N THR A 18 8.74 15.57 -18.95
CA THR A 18 8.22 14.31 -18.41
C THR A 18 8.48 14.33 -16.91
N ARG A 19 7.44 14.56 -16.11
CA ARG A 19 7.51 14.32 -14.66
C ARG A 19 8.05 12.90 -14.49
N PRO A 20 9.05 12.70 -13.63
CA PRO A 20 9.50 11.34 -13.33
C PRO A 20 8.27 10.53 -12.91
N VAL A 21 8.00 9.43 -13.63
CA VAL A 21 6.92 8.51 -13.28
C VAL A 21 7.28 7.97 -11.91
N GLN A 22 6.54 8.38 -10.88
CA GLN A 22 6.72 7.83 -9.53
C GLN A 22 6.42 6.34 -9.61
N PRO A 23 7.30 5.47 -9.09
CA PRO A 23 7.02 4.05 -9.07
C PRO A 23 5.72 3.81 -8.31
N ARG A 24 4.82 3.01 -8.88
CA ARG A 24 3.62 2.60 -8.18
C ARG A 24 4.00 1.71 -7.01
N ARG A 25 3.27 1.83 -5.91
CA ARG A 25 3.51 1.08 -4.69
C ARG A 25 2.27 0.34 -4.21
N LEU A 26 2.50 -0.82 -3.66
CA LEU A 26 1.48 -1.60 -2.96
C LEU A 26 1.95 -1.83 -1.52
N LEU A 27 1.12 -1.42 -0.57
CA LEU A 27 1.32 -1.68 0.85
C LEU A 27 0.38 -2.81 1.27
N LEU A 28 0.93 -3.92 1.72
CA LEU A 28 0.16 -4.98 2.34
C LEU A 28 0.27 -4.84 3.86
N ILE A 29 -0.87 -4.64 4.53
CA ILE A 29 -0.95 -4.40 5.96
C ILE A 29 -1.79 -5.52 6.60
N ARG A 30 -1.19 -6.28 7.52
CA ARG A 30 -1.97 -7.16 8.36
C ARG A 30 -2.58 -6.36 9.51
N HIS A 31 -3.87 -6.57 9.81
CA HIS A 31 -4.48 -5.93 10.97
C HIS A 31 -3.64 -6.14 12.24
N ALA A 32 -3.66 -5.16 13.15
CA ALA A 32 -2.98 -5.20 14.42
C ALA A 32 -3.61 -6.22 15.38
N ARG A 33 -3.01 -6.43 16.55
CA ARG A 33 -3.42 -7.47 17.51
C ARG A 33 -4.89 -7.31 17.93
N ALA A 34 -5.70 -8.32 17.65
CA ALA A 34 -7.12 -8.35 17.96
C ALA A 34 -7.43 -9.19 19.20
N ALA A 35 -8.49 -8.82 19.89
CA ALA A 35 -9.08 -9.62 20.97
C ALA A 35 -9.82 -10.84 20.41
N GLY A 36 -10.10 -11.83 21.26
CA GLY A 36 -11.04 -12.92 20.97
C GLY A 36 -12.47 -12.41 20.92
N GLY A 37 -13.38 -13.24 20.42
CA GLY A 37 -14.80 -12.95 20.42
C GLY A 37 -15.62 -14.03 19.69
N PRO A 38 -16.92 -14.15 19.98
CA PRO A 38 -17.79 -15.18 19.39
C PRO A 38 -18.12 -14.93 17.91
N VAL A 39 -18.10 -13.66 17.47
CA VAL A 39 -18.38 -13.26 16.09
C VAL A 39 -17.09 -12.70 15.50
N ASP A 40 -16.51 -13.37 14.49
CA ASP A 40 -15.18 -13.02 13.97
C ASP A 40 -15.14 -11.59 13.42
N LEU A 41 -16.15 -11.15 12.68
CA LEU A 41 -16.23 -9.81 12.12
C LEU A 41 -16.20 -8.70 13.17
N GLU A 42 -16.72 -8.95 14.37
CA GLU A 42 -16.87 -7.96 15.44
C GLU A 42 -15.68 -7.89 16.39
N ARG A 43 -14.70 -8.77 16.27
CA ARG A 43 -13.52 -8.82 17.14
C ARG A 43 -12.73 -7.50 17.05
N PRO A 44 -12.63 -6.73 18.16
CA PRO A 44 -11.92 -5.46 18.16
C PRO A 44 -10.41 -5.65 18.30
N LEU A 45 -9.64 -4.59 18.13
CA LEU A 45 -8.24 -4.56 18.55
C LEU A 45 -8.13 -4.62 20.07
N THR A 46 -7.03 -5.21 20.56
CA THR A 46 -6.60 -5.06 21.94
C THR A 46 -5.98 -3.67 22.16
N GLU A 47 -5.74 -3.26 23.41
CA GLU A 47 -5.00 -2.02 23.69
C GLU A 47 -3.60 -2.04 23.06
N GLN A 48 -2.92 -3.18 23.07
CA GLN A 48 -1.64 -3.33 22.37
C GLN A 48 -1.84 -3.17 20.85
N GLY A 49 -2.89 -3.76 20.29
CA GLY A 49 -3.22 -3.61 18.87
C GLY A 49 -3.51 -2.16 18.48
N MET A 50 -4.20 -1.40 19.35
CA MET A 50 -4.43 0.03 19.12
C MET A 50 -3.11 0.81 19.06
N ARG A 51 -2.16 0.54 19.97
CA ARG A 51 -0.83 1.16 19.93
C ARG A 51 -0.02 0.76 18.69
N GLN A 52 -0.04 -0.52 18.30
CA GLN A 52 0.61 -1.00 17.08
C GLN A 52 0.05 -0.29 15.84
N ALA A 53 -1.27 -0.23 15.72
CA ALA A 53 -1.94 0.43 14.61
C ALA A 53 -1.61 1.94 14.55
N ALA A 54 -1.62 2.63 15.69
CA ALA A 54 -1.29 4.05 15.78
C ALA A 54 0.16 4.37 15.37
N ALA A 55 1.10 3.42 15.48
CA ALA A 55 2.48 3.61 15.05
C ALA A 55 2.67 3.51 13.52
N ILE A 56 1.71 2.93 12.79
CA ILE A 56 1.80 2.79 11.33
C ILE A 56 1.74 4.17 10.65
N GLY A 57 0.83 5.04 11.05
CA GLY A 57 0.63 6.35 10.41
C GLY A 57 1.88 7.23 10.41
N PRO A 58 2.50 7.53 11.57
CA PRO A 58 3.73 8.30 11.64
C PRO A 58 4.84 7.71 10.75
N TRP A 59 5.00 6.38 10.76
CA TRP A 59 5.99 5.72 9.89
C TRP A 59 5.70 5.92 8.41
N LEU A 60 4.42 5.85 7.98
CA LEU A 60 4.03 6.11 6.58
C LEU A 60 4.34 7.56 6.18
N GLU A 61 4.10 8.55 7.06
CA GLU A 61 4.44 9.95 6.82
C GLU A 61 5.96 10.16 6.72
N GLU A 62 6.73 9.64 7.68
CA GLU A 62 8.19 9.77 7.71
C GLU A 62 8.88 9.18 6.49
N THR A 63 8.32 8.10 5.95
CA THR A 63 8.89 7.39 4.78
C THR A 63 8.31 7.86 3.44
N GLY A 64 7.33 8.77 3.44
CA GLY A 64 6.65 9.22 2.22
C GLY A 64 5.84 8.11 1.53
N LEU A 65 5.34 7.14 2.32
CA LEU A 65 4.54 6.00 1.86
C LEU A 65 3.04 6.21 2.06
N VAL A 66 2.61 7.46 2.21
CA VAL A 66 1.19 7.80 2.42
C VAL A 66 0.36 7.33 1.22
N PRO A 67 -0.63 6.43 1.42
CA PRO A 67 -1.43 5.93 0.32
C PRO A 67 -2.41 6.99 -0.20
N ASP A 68 -2.66 6.98 -1.49
CA ASP A 68 -3.72 7.75 -2.13
C ASP A 68 -5.03 6.95 -2.26
N ARG A 69 -4.95 5.62 -2.05
CA ARG A 69 -6.12 4.73 -1.98
C ARG A 69 -5.91 3.62 -0.96
N VAL A 70 -6.98 3.26 -0.25
CA VAL A 70 -6.94 2.24 0.80
C VAL A 70 -8.15 1.31 0.67
N LEU A 71 -7.88 0.00 0.60
CA LEU A 71 -8.87 -1.06 0.67
C LEU A 71 -8.77 -1.72 2.04
N VAL A 72 -9.90 -1.85 2.74
CA VAL A 72 -9.94 -2.39 4.09
C VAL A 72 -10.98 -3.50 4.18
N SER A 73 -10.61 -4.63 4.80
CA SER A 73 -11.58 -5.66 5.17
C SER A 73 -12.68 -5.08 6.07
N PRO A 74 -13.95 -5.49 5.92
CA PRO A 74 -15.05 -5.06 6.79
C PRO A 74 -14.90 -5.52 8.25
N ALA A 75 -13.99 -6.45 8.56
CA ALA A 75 -13.78 -6.90 9.93
C ALA A 75 -13.29 -5.75 10.82
N ARG A 76 -13.93 -5.60 11.99
CA ARG A 76 -13.71 -4.51 12.95
C ARG A 76 -12.22 -4.28 13.25
N ARG A 77 -11.44 -5.33 13.44
CA ARG A 77 -10.00 -5.25 13.68
C ARG A 77 -9.20 -4.61 12.53
N ALA A 78 -9.61 -4.84 11.28
CA ALA A 78 -8.98 -4.23 10.11
C ALA A 78 -9.38 -2.76 9.98
N VAL A 79 -10.66 -2.45 10.16
CA VAL A 79 -11.20 -1.08 10.16
C VAL A 79 -10.49 -0.25 11.24
N GLN A 80 -10.46 -0.74 12.49
CA GLN A 80 -9.78 -0.07 13.59
C GLN A 80 -8.27 0.10 13.36
N THR A 81 -7.63 -0.87 12.68
CA THR A 81 -6.20 -0.73 12.32
C THR A 81 -5.99 0.48 11.43
N TRP A 82 -6.82 0.65 10.40
CA TRP A 82 -6.71 1.80 9.52
C TRP A 82 -7.13 3.12 10.19
N GLU A 83 -8.19 3.11 10.98
CA GLU A 83 -8.63 4.29 11.75
C GLU A 83 -7.50 4.85 12.63
N GLN A 84 -6.80 3.97 13.35
CA GLN A 84 -5.67 4.40 14.18
C GLN A 84 -4.47 4.87 13.35
N ALA A 85 -4.14 4.17 12.27
CA ALA A 85 -3.05 4.55 11.38
C ALA A 85 -3.34 5.91 10.70
N SER A 86 -4.53 6.09 10.17
CA SER A 86 -4.90 7.29 9.42
C SER A 86 -5.01 8.56 10.27
N ALA A 87 -5.17 8.44 11.58
CA ALA A 87 -5.27 9.59 12.48
C ALA A 87 -4.02 10.50 12.47
N ALA A 88 -2.86 9.97 12.07
CA ALA A 88 -1.61 10.74 11.95
C ALA A 88 -1.27 11.12 10.50
N LEU A 89 -2.10 10.74 9.51
CA LEU A 89 -1.84 11.03 8.11
C LEU A 89 -2.41 12.39 7.70
N SER A 90 -1.62 13.14 6.96
CA SER A 90 -2.01 14.45 6.41
C SER A 90 -2.99 14.35 5.23
N SER A 91 -3.05 13.18 4.55
CA SER A 91 -3.80 13.00 3.30
C SER A 91 -5.32 12.96 3.46
N GLY A 92 -5.83 12.62 4.65
CA GLY A 92 -7.27 12.45 4.88
C GLY A 92 -7.95 11.39 4.00
N VAL A 93 -7.16 10.44 3.43
CA VAL A 93 -7.70 9.40 2.53
C VAL A 93 -8.73 8.53 3.25
N GLN A 94 -9.92 8.43 2.68
CA GLN A 94 -10.99 7.60 3.23
C GLN A 94 -10.82 6.15 2.76
N PRO A 95 -10.93 5.17 3.67
CA PRO A 95 -10.85 3.76 3.31
C PRO A 95 -12.10 3.31 2.55
N ILE A 96 -11.90 2.38 1.62
CA ILE A 96 -12.98 1.68 0.92
C ILE A 96 -13.10 0.31 1.56
N SER A 97 -14.30 0.01 2.06
CA SER A 97 -14.60 -1.33 2.56
C SER A 97 -14.68 -2.32 1.39
N GLU A 98 -13.84 -3.36 1.42
CA GLU A 98 -13.73 -4.37 0.38
C GLU A 98 -14.00 -5.76 0.98
N ALA A 99 -15.19 -6.29 0.72
CA ALA A 99 -15.66 -7.52 1.34
C ALA A 99 -14.78 -8.73 1.01
N ARG A 100 -14.23 -8.80 -0.20
CA ARG A 100 -13.36 -9.89 -0.67
C ARG A 100 -12.09 -10.07 0.16
N ILE A 101 -11.61 -9.01 0.83
CA ILE A 101 -10.45 -9.13 1.73
C ILE A 101 -10.75 -10.05 2.92
N HIS A 102 -12.03 -10.14 3.34
CA HIS A 102 -12.44 -11.02 4.41
C HIS A 102 -12.48 -12.51 4.01
N ASP A 103 -12.57 -12.82 2.71
CA ASP A 103 -12.50 -14.20 2.19
C ASP A 103 -11.13 -14.83 2.49
N ASN A 104 -10.14 -13.99 2.77
CA ASN A 104 -8.80 -14.38 3.24
C ASN A 104 -8.07 -15.32 2.29
N THR A 105 -8.18 -15.08 0.98
CA THR A 105 -7.48 -15.81 -0.08
C THR A 105 -6.63 -14.86 -0.94
N VAL A 106 -5.54 -15.39 -1.53
CA VAL A 106 -4.67 -14.64 -2.42
C VAL A 106 -5.44 -14.14 -3.65
N ASP A 107 -6.29 -14.99 -4.23
CA ASP A 107 -7.06 -14.65 -5.44
C ASP A 107 -8.04 -13.50 -5.18
N ALA A 108 -8.71 -13.49 -4.02
CA ALA A 108 -9.61 -12.42 -3.63
C ALA A 108 -8.87 -11.08 -3.45
N LEU A 109 -7.67 -11.09 -2.84
CA LEU A 109 -6.82 -9.92 -2.72
C LEU A 109 -6.35 -9.41 -4.07
N LEU A 110 -5.86 -10.30 -4.96
CA LEU A 110 -5.43 -9.94 -6.31
C LEU A 110 -6.59 -9.34 -7.12
N ALA A 111 -7.78 -9.92 -7.04
CA ALA A 111 -8.97 -9.40 -7.72
C ALA A 111 -9.29 -7.96 -7.25
N ALA A 112 -9.28 -7.71 -5.94
CA ALA A 112 -9.52 -6.38 -5.38
C ALA A 112 -8.44 -5.36 -5.80
N ILE A 113 -7.16 -5.75 -5.78
CA ILE A 113 -6.04 -4.89 -6.20
C ILE A 113 -6.15 -4.52 -7.68
N ARG A 114 -6.48 -5.48 -8.55
CA ARG A 114 -6.58 -5.27 -10.01
C ARG A 114 -7.72 -4.37 -10.44
N GLU A 115 -8.71 -4.14 -9.59
CA GLU A 115 -9.79 -3.19 -9.84
C GLU A 115 -9.44 -1.75 -9.42
N ALA A 116 -8.23 -1.53 -8.88
CA ALA A 116 -7.79 -0.17 -8.57
C ALA A 116 -7.68 0.68 -9.84
N ARG A 117 -8.07 1.95 -9.72
CA ARG A 117 -8.02 2.90 -10.83
C ARG A 117 -6.57 3.13 -11.28
N GLU A 118 -6.40 3.48 -12.55
CA GLU A 118 -5.07 3.73 -13.14
C GLU A 118 -4.33 4.93 -12.54
N ASP A 119 -5.05 5.90 -11.97
CA ASP A 119 -4.49 7.09 -11.35
C ASP A 119 -3.91 6.83 -9.95
N VAL A 120 -4.14 5.63 -9.36
CA VAL A 120 -3.60 5.24 -8.07
C VAL A 120 -2.09 4.99 -8.17
N VAL A 121 -1.32 5.72 -7.37
CA VAL A 121 0.14 5.59 -7.27
C VAL A 121 0.53 4.69 -6.09
N THR A 122 -0.07 4.90 -4.93
CA THR A 122 0.19 4.10 -3.71
C THR A 122 -1.13 3.52 -3.19
N LEU A 123 -1.28 2.21 -3.31
CA LEU A 123 -2.43 1.46 -2.80
C LEU A 123 -2.06 0.78 -1.49
N ALA A 124 -2.86 0.96 -0.44
CA ALA A 124 -2.79 0.15 0.77
C ALA A 124 -3.93 -0.86 0.83
N VAL A 125 -3.63 -2.07 1.28
CA VAL A 125 -4.60 -3.14 1.53
C VAL A 125 -4.47 -3.59 2.98
N VAL A 126 -5.53 -3.44 3.78
CA VAL A 126 -5.56 -3.86 5.18
C VAL A 126 -6.38 -5.13 5.31
N GLY A 127 -5.70 -6.24 5.59
CA GLY A 127 -6.30 -7.57 5.57
C GLY A 127 -5.81 -8.50 6.68
N HIS A 128 -5.86 -9.78 6.40
CA HIS A 128 -5.67 -10.86 7.35
C HIS A 128 -4.62 -11.88 6.88
N ASN A 129 -4.04 -12.61 7.82
CA ASN A 129 -3.34 -13.86 7.48
C ASN A 129 -4.35 -15.01 7.42
N PRO A 130 -4.08 -16.02 6.55
CA PRO A 130 -2.81 -16.20 5.82
C PRO A 130 -2.67 -15.36 4.55
N SER A 131 -3.74 -14.84 3.96
CA SER A 131 -3.74 -14.29 2.59
C SER A 131 -2.76 -13.13 2.38
N VAL A 132 -2.58 -12.23 3.36
CA VAL A 132 -1.63 -11.11 3.27
C VAL A 132 -0.19 -11.61 3.20
N GLY A 133 0.17 -12.57 4.07
CA GLY A 133 1.51 -13.16 4.08
C GLY A 133 1.80 -14.00 2.83
N GLU A 134 0.83 -14.80 2.38
CA GLU A 134 0.92 -15.61 1.16
C GLU A 134 1.04 -14.71 -0.09
N LEU A 135 0.23 -13.66 -0.17
CA LEU A 135 0.30 -12.70 -1.27
C LEU A 135 1.65 -11.99 -1.32
N ALA A 136 2.22 -11.63 -0.17
CA ALA A 136 3.55 -11.02 -0.12
C ALA A 136 4.61 -11.94 -0.75
N GLY A 137 4.56 -13.24 -0.47
CA GLY A 137 5.44 -14.24 -1.11
C GLY A 137 5.17 -14.43 -2.60
N VAL A 138 3.91 -14.41 -3.03
CA VAL A 138 3.52 -14.55 -4.44
C VAL A 138 3.98 -13.37 -5.29
N LEU A 139 3.90 -12.16 -4.75
CA LEU A 139 4.25 -10.92 -5.47
C LEU A 139 5.76 -10.73 -5.66
N ASP A 140 6.57 -11.20 -4.70
CA ASP A 140 8.01 -10.94 -4.66
C ASP A 140 8.75 -11.51 -5.86
N ASP A 141 9.45 -10.66 -6.60
CA ASP A 141 10.27 -11.02 -7.76
C ASP A 141 11.66 -11.56 -7.39
N GLY A 142 11.98 -11.62 -6.11
CA GLY A 142 13.25 -12.10 -5.60
C GLY A 142 14.39 -11.07 -5.62
N ARG A 143 14.18 -9.84 -6.10
CA ARG A 143 15.23 -8.81 -6.28
C ARG A 143 15.26 -7.76 -5.17
N GLY A 144 14.23 -7.76 -4.30
CA GLY A 144 14.04 -6.78 -3.26
C GLY A 144 15.05 -6.82 -2.12
N ASP A 145 14.75 -6.08 -1.04
CA ASP A 145 15.60 -6.03 0.14
C ASP A 145 15.71 -7.41 0.81
N PRO A 146 16.92 -7.96 0.96
CA PRO A 146 17.11 -9.31 1.49
C PRO A 146 16.74 -9.42 2.97
N VAL A 147 16.73 -8.30 3.71
CA VAL A 147 16.32 -8.29 5.13
C VAL A 147 14.80 -8.33 5.22
N ALA A 148 14.10 -7.53 4.40
CA ALA A 148 12.64 -7.54 4.31
C ALA A 148 12.14 -8.94 3.91
N ARG A 149 12.74 -9.56 2.90
CA ARG A 149 12.40 -10.90 2.43
C ARG A 149 12.51 -11.96 3.53
N ARG A 150 13.65 -11.99 4.24
CA ARG A 150 13.84 -12.92 5.38
C ARG A 150 12.79 -12.70 6.48
N LYS A 151 12.39 -11.46 6.74
CA LYS A 151 11.35 -11.17 7.73
C LYS A 151 9.98 -11.69 7.30
N VAL A 152 9.60 -11.48 6.03
CA VAL A 152 8.34 -12.01 5.48
C VAL A 152 8.33 -13.53 5.48
N GLU A 153 9.43 -14.18 5.09
CA GLU A 153 9.61 -15.63 5.13
C GLU A 153 9.49 -16.20 6.57
N ALA A 154 10.00 -15.48 7.57
CA ALA A 154 9.86 -15.85 8.98
C ALA A 154 8.43 -15.69 9.50
N GLY A 155 7.58 -14.97 8.79
CA GLY A 155 6.17 -14.77 9.10
C GLY A 155 5.72 -13.33 8.94
N PHE A 156 4.41 -13.13 8.88
CA PHE A 156 3.80 -11.81 8.75
C PHE A 156 3.01 -11.50 10.05
N PRO A 157 3.62 -10.85 11.05
CA PRO A 157 2.99 -10.59 12.34
C PRO A 157 1.87 -9.55 12.26
N ALA A 158 1.03 -9.48 13.31
CA ALA A 158 -0.01 -8.47 13.43
C ALA A 158 0.59 -7.05 13.44
N GLY A 159 -0.01 -6.13 12.71
CA GLY A 159 0.53 -4.78 12.51
C GLY A 159 1.69 -4.70 11.51
N GLY A 160 2.08 -5.81 10.90
CA GLY A 160 3.13 -5.85 9.88
C GLY A 160 2.69 -5.13 8.60
N VAL A 161 3.65 -4.44 7.98
CA VAL A 161 3.50 -3.72 6.70
C VAL A 161 4.60 -4.16 5.75
N ALA A 162 4.21 -4.70 4.59
CA ALA A 162 5.12 -4.98 3.48
C ALA A 162 4.95 -3.91 2.40
N VAL A 163 6.06 -3.41 1.88
CA VAL A 163 6.11 -2.37 0.84
C VAL A 163 6.65 -2.99 -0.44
N PHE A 164 5.87 -2.87 -1.50
CA PHE A 164 6.24 -3.34 -2.82
C PHE A 164 6.32 -2.19 -3.82
N ASP A 165 7.42 -2.13 -4.56
CA ASP A 165 7.55 -1.32 -5.76
C ASP A 165 7.05 -2.11 -6.97
N LEU A 166 6.18 -1.51 -7.78
CA LEU A 166 5.54 -2.17 -8.91
C LEU A 166 6.16 -1.71 -10.23
N ALA A 167 6.63 -2.66 -11.03
CA ALA A 167 7.05 -2.42 -12.40
C ALA A 167 5.89 -2.44 -13.41
N VAL A 168 4.71 -2.89 -12.97
CA VAL A 168 3.50 -3.03 -13.79
C VAL A 168 2.35 -2.18 -13.19
N PRO A 169 1.31 -1.85 -13.95
CA PRO A 169 0.11 -1.22 -13.39
C PRO A 169 -0.60 -2.17 -12.41
N LEU A 170 -1.35 -1.61 -11.45
CA LEU A 170 -2.11 -2.40 -10.46
C LEU A 170 -3.04 -3.43 -11.12
N THR A 171 -3.59 -3.11 -12.28
CA THR A 171 -4.46 -4.02 -13.07
C THR A 171 -3.76 -5.28 -13.57
N ALA A 172 -2.42 -5.27 -13.63
CA ALA A 172 -1.60 -6.39 -14.11
C ALA A 172 -0.77 -7.06 -13.00
N VAL A 173 -1.00 -6.69 -11.73
CA VAL A 173 -0.27 -7.28 -10.59
C VAL A 173 -0.55 -8.78 -10.48
N GLY A 174 0.52 -9.58 -10.29
CA GLY A 174 0.45 -11.03 -10.20
C GLY A 174 1.75 -11.64 -9.68
N PRO A 175 1.94 -12.94 -9.81
CA PRO A 175 3.15 -13.61 -9.32
C PRO A 175 4.44 -13.00 -9.88
N GLY A 176 5.39 -12.66 -8.99
CA GLY A 176 6.68 -12.07 -9.36
C GLY A 176 6.61 -10.68 -9.99
N ALA A 177 5.49 -9.97 -9.86
CA ALA A 177 5.27 -8.68 -10.51
C ALA A 177 5.72 -7.47 -9.67
N ALA A 178 6.24 -7.71 -8.46
CA ALA A 178 6.58 -6.65 -7.52
C ALA A 178 7.89 -6.92 -6.79
N THR A 179 8.62 -5.86 -6.49
CA THR A 179 9.86 -5.93 -5.73
C THR A 179 9.61 -5.55 -4.28
N LEU A 180 9.85 -6.46 -3.32
CA LEU A 180 9.69 -6.18 -1.89
C LEU A 180 10.79 -5.22 -1.42
N SER A 181 10.46 -3.95 -1.24
CA SER A 181 11.42 -2.89 -0.90
C SER A 181 11.61 -2.67 0.60
N ASP A 182 10.58 -2.93 1.42
CA ASP A 182 10.69 -2.89 2.90
C ASP A 182 9.66 -3.80 3.57
N PHE A 183 9.95 -4.18 4.80
CA PHE A 183 9.02 -4.86 5.71
C PHE A 183 9.24 -4.38 7.14
N ARG A 184 8.18 -3.85 7.75
CA ARG A 184 8.21 -3.29 9.11
C ARG A 184 7.04 -3.79 9.95
N VAL A 185 7.28 -3.78 11.26
CA VAL A 185 6.24 -3.84 12.29
C VAL A 185 6.40 -2.55 13.10
N PRO A 186 5.73 -1.45 12.68
CA PRO A 186 5.85 -0.18 13.40
C PRO A 186 5.38 -0.32 14.85
N GLY A 187 6.16 0.22 15.79
CA GLY A 187 5.83 0.17 17.21
C GLY A 187 6.34 -1.06 17.98
N ASP A 188 7.11 -1.93 17.34
CA ASP A 188 7.88 -3.00 17.99
C ASP A 188 9.35 -2.60 18.17
#